data_e762a58465e47d9c18a18d19439230a6
#
_entry.id   e762a58465e47d9c18a18d19439230a6
#
_cell.length_a   1.000
_cell.length_b   1.000
_cell.length_c   1.000
_cell.angle_alpha   90.00
_cell.angle_beta   90.00
_cell.angle_gamma   90.00
#
_symmetry.space_group_name_H-M   'P 1'
#
loop_
_entity.id
_entity.type
_entity.pdbx_description
1 polymer ?
#
loop_
_entity_poly.entity_id
_entity_poly.type
_entity_poly.pdbx_seq_one_letter_code
_entity_poly.pdbx_strand_id
1 'polypeptide(L)'
;MYWFSILKAAGVRFYNHDAGHLAAALAYYTPFALTPLILISVTVLSYVYGSSYAVDMLMIWGSVLGPEMLSLLSEAIARLRETAGDFSIPVVGSLFFFAMIVVAFNALSGGFDQLWEVSHRGLSGWLQRSWRSVVFIFVLQAYLIVIMGVDSLVLAYSDATLMPLVAASIGLIATTWLFYLAYRFLPVSPHSRRSSFYGAVVASLLLGVAKSLISLYIASAAVPKLYDAAGLIVALLIWIYSVAAIVYFGAIVVHEADRARGIIGSNQVPFE
;
A
#
# COMPACT_ATOMS: atom_id res chain seq x y z
N MET A 1 -7.27 15.97 25.13
CA MET A 1 -8.54 16.31 24.45
C MET A 1 -8.38 16.62 22.94
N TYR A 2 -7.40 17.41 22.52
CA TYR A 2 -7.19 17.83 21.12
C TYR A 2 -7.09 16.69 20.08
N TRP A 3 -6.27 15.67 20.35
CA TRP A 3 -6.11 14.51 19.43
C TRP A 3 -7.36 13.64 19.32
N PHE A 4 -8.08 13.47 20.43
CA PHE A 4 -9.33 12.70 20.43
C PHE A 4 -10.40 13.38 19.57
N SER A 5 -10.49 14.72 19.60
CA SER A 5 -11.43 15.47 18.75
C SER A 5 -11.08 15.32 17.26
N ILE A 6 -9.79 15.34 16.89
CA ILE A 6 -9.35 15.13 15.50
C ILE A 6 -9.71 13.72 15.02
N LEU A 7 -9.42 12.68 15.82
CA LEU A 7 -9.73 11.30 15.44
C LEU A 7 -11.24 11.06 15.34
N LYS A 8 -12.04 11.65 16.24
CA LYS A 8 -13.50 11.60 16.17
C LYS A 8 -14.03 12.30 14.91
N ALA A 9 -13.54 13.49 14.62
CA ALA A 9 -13.89 14.22 13.39
C ALA A 9 -13.50 13.44 12.14
N ALA A 10 -12.30 12.83 12.15
CA ALA A 10 -11.84 11.97 11.05
C ALA A 10 -12.75 10.75 10.85
N GLY A 11 -13.23 10.11 11.92
CA GLY A 11 -14.19 9.00 11.83
C GLY A 11 -15.53 9.42 11.22
N VAL A 12 -16.08 10.55 11.64
CA VAL A 12 -17.32 11.10 11.09
C VAL A 12 -17.14 11.45 9.59
N ARG A 13 -16.02 12.10 9.25
CA ARG A 13 -15.71 12.46 7.86
C ARG A 13 -15.49 11.23 6.99
N PHE A 14 -14.85 10.18 7.50
CA PHE A 14 -14.67 8.90 6.79
C PHE A 14 -16.02 8.31 6.34
N TYR A 15 -17.01 8.37 7.22
CA TYR A 15 -18.36 7.90 6.93
C TYR A 15 -19.10 8.82 5.94
N ASN A 16 -19.07 10.13 6.18
CA ASN A 16 -19.83 11.11 5.37
C ASN A 16 -19.29 11.29 3.93
N HIS A 17 -18.02 11.01 3.70
CA HIS A 17 -17.39 11.13 2.37
C HIS A 17 -17.23 9.78 1.66
N ASP A 18 -17.96 8.75 2.12
CA ASP A 18 -17.93 7.43 1.50
C ASP A 18 -16.52 6.86 1.28
N ALA A 19 -15.60 7.14 2.23
CA ALA A 19 -14.22 6.69 2.13
C ALA A 19 -14.10 5.16 2.06
N GLY A 20 -15.10 4.43 2.58
CA GLY A 20 -15.22 2.98 2.44
C GLY A 20 -15.38 2.53 0.97
N HIS A 21 -16.17 3.26 0.17
CA HIS A 21 -16.31 2.98 -1.26
C HIS A 21 -15.03 3.27 -2.03
N LEU A 22 -14.32 4.36 -1.68
CA LEU A 22 -13.01 4.66 -2.26
C LEU A 22 -11.99 3.57 -1.91
N ALA A 23 -12.01 3.06 -0.68
CA ALA A 23 -11.17 1.96 -0.25
C ALA A 23 -11.46 0.66 -1.01
N ALA A 24 -12.75 0.35 -1.28
CA ALA A 24 -13.14 -0.81 -2.07
C ALA A 24 -12.69 -0.69 -3.53
N ALA A 25 -12.82 0.48 -4.14
CA ALA A 25 -12.33 0.74 -5.49
C ALA A 25 -10.80 0.58 -5.56
N LEU A 26 -10.06 1.14 -4.59
CA LEU A 26 -8.62 0.99 -4.51
C LEU A 26 -8.22 -0.47 -4.29
N ALA A 27 -8.94 -1.20 -3.43
CA ALA A 27 -8.69 -2.61 -3.17
C ALA A 27 -8.85 -3.48 -4.43
N TYR A 28 -9.75 -3.11 -5.33
CA TYR A 28 -9.91 -3.79 -6.62
C TYR A 28 -8.70 -3.60 -7.55
N TYR A 29 -8.12 -2.40 -7.61
CA TYR A 29 -6.95 -2.13 -8.48
C TYR A 29 -5.63 -2.64 -7.90
N THR A 30 -5.53 -2.75 -6.57
CA THR A 30 -4.29 -3.05 -5.86
C THR A 30 -3.65 -4.40 -6.26
N PRO A 31 -4.35 -5.53 -6.40
CA PRO A 31 -3.75 -6.81 -6.81
C PRO A 31 -3.04 -6.71 -8.17
N PHE A 32 -3.65 -6.01 -9.13
CA PHE A 32 -3.08 -5.82 -10.45
C PHE A 32 -1.83 -4.95 -10.44
N ALA A 33 -1.73 -4.01 -9.51
CA ALA A 33 -0.57 -3.15 -9.35
C ALA A 33 0.54 -3.80 -8.51
N LEU A 34 0.19 -4.54 -7.44
CA LEU A 34 1.18 -5.14 -6.54
C LEU A 34 1.93 -6.29 -7.20
N THR A 35 1.28 -7.12 -8.00
CA THR A 35 1.91 -8.28 -8.65
C THR A 35 3.16 -7.89 -9.44
N PRO A 36 3.13 -6.95 -10.40
CA PRO A 36 4.32 -6.55 -11.12
C PRO A 36 5.36 -5.84 -10.23
N LEU A 37 4.92 -5.08 -9.22
CA LEU A 37 5.85 -4.43 -8.28
C LEU A 37 6.63 -5.44 -7.46
N ILE A 38 5.98 -6.51 -6.97
CA ILE A 38 6.64 -7.61 -6.25
C ILE A 38 7.63 -8.32 -7.17
N LEU A 39 7.24 -8.63 -8.41
CA LEU A 39 8.12 -9.28 -9.39
C LEU A 39 9.37 -8.45 -9.68
N ILE A 40 9.23 -7.13 -9.84
CA ILE A 40 10.37 -6.22 -10.02
C ILE A 40 11.26 -6.23 -8.77
N SER A 41 10.68 -6.16 -7.56
CA SER A 41 11.43 -6.20 -6.30
C SER A 41 12.26 -7.48 -6.18
N VAL A 42 11.63 -8.63 -6.44
CA VAL A 42 12.30 -9.94 -6.41
C VAL A 42 13.41 -10.02 -7.46
N THR A 43 13.19 -9.50 -8.66
CA THR A 43 14.22 -9.47 -9.73
C THR A 43 15.42 -8.63 -9.32
N VAL A 44 15.21 -7.44 -8.75
CA VAL A 44 16.28 -6.56 -8.26
C VAL A 44 17.07 -7.24 -7.14
N LEU A 45 16.39 -7.86 -6.18
CA LEU A 45 17.02 -8.58 -5.08
C LEU A 45 17.81 -9.82 -5.56
N SER A 46 17.26 -10.54 -6.56
CA SER A 46 17.97 -11.65 -7.20
C SER A 46 19.30 -11.23 -7.83
N TYR A 47 19.30 -10.04 -8.44
CA TYR A 47 20.51 -9.51 -9.05
C TYR A 47 21.56 -9.10 -8.02
N VAL A 48 21.11 -8.56 -6.86
CA VAL A 48 22.02 -8.08 -5.79
C VAL A 48 22.52 -9.22 -4.90
N TYR A 49 21.66 -10.15 -4.52
CA TYR A 49 21.93 -11.18 -3.50
C TYR A 49 21.98 -12.60 -4.06
N GLY A 50 21.73 -12.80 -5.35
CA GLY A 50 21.70 -14.09 -6.04
C GLY A 50 20.31 -14.72 -6.14
N SER A 51 20.16 -15.66 -7.08
CA SER A 51 18.85 -16.26 -7.42
C SER A 51 18.27 -17.16 -6.33
N SER A 52 19.08 -17.78 -5.49
CA SER A 52 18.63 -18.57 -4.33
C SER A 52 17.88 -17.69 -3.33
N TYR A 53 18.40 -16.51 -3.07
CA TYR A 53 17.82 -15.53 -2.17
C TYR A 53 16.41 -15.08 -2.61
N ALA A 54 16.20 -14.90 -3.91
CA ALA A 54 14.90 -14.53 -4.46
C ALA A 54 13.86 -15.62 -4.26
N VAL A 55 14.25 -16.89 -4.39
CA VAL A 55 13.37 -18.04 -4.14
C VAL A 55 12.97 -18.10 -2.66
N ASP A 56 13.94 -17.92 -1.74
CA ASP A 56 13.67 -17.91 -0.30
C ASP A 56 12.72 -16.76 0.08
N MET A 57 12.89 -15.57 -0.50
CA MET A 57 12.00 -14.44 -0.30
C MET A 57 10.59 -14.69 -0.86
N LEU A 58 10.47 -15.29 -2.03
CA LEU A 58 9.19 -15.70 -2.58
C LEU A 58 8.51 -16.74 -1.68
N MET A 59 9.26 -17.68 -1.12
CA MET A 59 8.74 -18.67 -0.16
C MET A 59 8.21 -18.00 1.11
N ILE A 60 8.92 -17.00 1.65
CA ILE A 60 8.52 -16.26 2.85
C ILE A 60 7.25 -15.43 2.58
N TRP A 61 7.24 -14.66 1.51
CA TRP A 61 6.07 -13.87 1.14
C TRP A 61 4.90 -14.74 0.70
N GLY A 62 5.16 -15.87 0.07
CA GLY A 62 4.14 -16.84 -0.28
C GLY A 62 3.57 -17.57 0.93
N SER A 63 4.33 -17.76 2.01
CA SER A 63 3.77 -18.28 3.26
C SER A 63 2.74 -17.31 3.88
N VAL A 64 2.88 -16.02 3.62
CA VAL A 64 1.90 -14.97 4.02
C VAL A 64 0.71 -14.92 3.07
N LEU A 65 0.94 -15.14 1.77
CA LEU A 65 -0.08 -15.07 0.72
C LEU A 65 -0.78 -16.44 0.47
N GLY A 66 -0.25 -17.51 1.03
CA GLY A 66 -0.74 -18.87 0.85
C GLY A 66 -0.04 -19.65 -0.28
N PRO A 67 -0.02 -21.01 -0.19
CA PRO A 67 0.72 -21.88 -1.11
C PRO A 67 0.23 -21.77 -2.56
N GLU A 68 -1.02 -21.43 -2.78
CA GLU A 68 -1.60 -21.30 -4.13
C GLU A 68 -1.15 -20.02 -4.83
N MET A 69 -1.00 -18.90 -4.10
CA MET A 69 -0.41 -17.69 -4.65
C MET A 69 1.08 -17.89 -4.97
N LEU A 70 1.79 -18.69 -4.17
CA LEU A 70 3.16 -19.11 -4.45
C LEU A 70 3.25 -19.91 -5.76
N SER A 71 2.35 -20.86 -5.98
CA SER A 71 2.33 -21.66 -7.20
C SER A 71 2.05 -20.79 -8.43
N LEU A 72 1.10 -19.86 -8.34
CA LEU A 72 0.81 -18.89 -9.40
C LEU A 72 1.99 -17.97 -9.70
N LEU A 73 2.66 -17.45 -8.66
CA LEU A 73 3.86 -16.62 -8.84
C LEU A 73 5.02 -17.41 -9.43
N SER A 74 5.27 -18.63 -8.96
CA SER A 74 6.34 -19.48 -9.48
C SER A 74 6.09 -19.89 -10.93
N GLU A 75 4.84 -20.20 -11.28
CA GLU A 75 4.44 -20.48 -12.66
C GLU A 75 4.55 -19.24 -13.56
N ALA A 76 4.14 -18.07 -13.08
CA ALA A 76 4.30 -16.81 -13.81
C ALA A 76 5.78 -16.50 -14.08
N ILE A 77 6.66 -16.72 -13.09
CA ILE A 77 8.12 -16.53 -13.26
C ILE A 77 8.70 -17.55 -14.23
N ALA A 78 8.29 -18.81 -14.15
CA ALA A 78 8.73 -19.85 -15.08
C ALA A 78 8.33 -19.52 -16.52
N ARG A 79 7.08 -19.14 -16.75
CA ARG A 79 6.58 -18.71 -18.06
C ARG A 79 7.29 -17.46 -18.58
N LEU A 80 7.60 -16.47 -17.74
CA LEU A 80 8.37 -15.30 -18.13
C LEU A 80 9.79 -15.68 -18.57
N ARG A 81 10.42 -16.67 -17.93
CA ARG A 81 11.76 -17.17 -18.32
C ARG A 81 11.71 -17.93 -19.65
N GLU A 82 10.69 -18.75 -19.88
CA GLU A 82 10.50 -19.48 -21.14
C GLU A 82 10.20 -18.54 -22.31
N THR A 83 9.45 -17.46 -22.07
CA THR A 83 9.04 -16.49 -23.10
C THR A 83 10.10 -15.41 -23.35
N ALA A 84 11.19 -15.39 -22.59
CA ALA A 84 12.27 -14.40 -22.73
C ALA A 84 12.97 -14.39 -24.13
N GLY A 85 12.71 -15.41 -24.96
CA GLY A 85 13.17 -15.46 -26.37
C GLY A 85 12.28 -14.70 -27.35
N ASP A 86 11.03 -14.38 -27.02
CA ASP A 86 10.10 -13.67 -27.90
C ASP A 86 9.83 -12.27 -27.37
N PHE A 87 10.47 -11.28 -27.95
CA PHE A 87 10.53 -9.90 -27.43
C PHE A 87 9.17 -9.18 -27.43
N SER A 88 8.22 -9.61 -28.24
CA SER A 88 6.93 -8.93 -28.41
C SER A 88 5.97 -9.15 -27.23
N ILE A 89 5.86 -10.37 -26.70
CA ILE A 89 4.93 -10.72 -25.62
C ILE A 89 5.35 -10.08 -24.28
N PRO A 90 6.64 -10.12 -23.86
CA PRO A 90 7.09 -9.40 -22.66
C PRO A 90 6.86 -7.89 -22.71
N VAL A 91 7.03 -7.26 -23.88
CA VAL A 91 6.84 -5.81 -24.04
C VAL A 91 5.37 -5.43 -23.86
N VAL A 92 4.44 -6.12 -24.51
CA VAL A 92 2.99 -5.85 -24.39
C VAL A 92 2.52 -6.11 -22.96
N GLY A 93 2.94 -7.22 -22.37
CA GLY A 93 2.63 -7.55 -20.98
C GLY A 93 3.15 -6.49 -19.99
N SER A 94 4.39 -6.04 -20.17
CA SER A 94 5.01 -5.00 -19.33
C SER A 94 4.27 -3.66 -19.43
N LEU A 95 3.88 -3.26 -20.65
CA LEU A 95 3.08 -2.04 -20.86
C LEU A 95 1.71 -2.13 -20.21
N PHE A 96 1.04 -3.27 -20.31
CA PHE A 96 -0.25 -3.51 -19.64
C PHE A 96 -0.11 -3.39 -18.12
N PHE A 97 0.87 -4.07 -17.51
CA PHE A 97 1.12 -4.01 -16.07
C PHE A 97 1.50 -2.60 -15.61
N PHE A 98 2.33 -1.90 -16.38
CA PHE A 98 2.68 -0.51 -16.07
C PHE A 98 1.43 0.39 -16.11
N ALA A 99 0.58 0.23 -17.11
CA ALA A 99 -0.68 0.97 -17.19
C ALA A 99 -1.59 0.69 -15.97
N MET A 100 -1.70 -0.57 -15.53
CA MET A 100 -2.48 -0.95 -14.35
C MET A 100 -1.93 -0.33 -13.06
N ILE A 101 -0.60 -0.27 -12.91
CA ILE A 101 0.03 0.40 -11.78
C ILE A 101 -0.35 1.90 -11.78
N VAL A 102 -0.23 2.56 -12.92
CA VAL A 102 -0.58 3.99 -13.05
C VAL A 102 -2.06 4.23 -12.75
N VAL A 103 -2.96 3.35 -13.21
CA VAL A 103 -4.41 3.43 -12.91
C VAL A 103 -4.67 3.30 -11.40
N ALA A 104 -4.04 2.34 -10.72
CA ALA A 104 -4.19 2.15 -9.29
C ALA A 104 -3.73 3.38 -8.49
N PHE A 105 -2.58 3.95 -8.85
CA PHE A 105 -2.08 5.16 -8.18
C PHE A 105 -2.88 6.42 -8.52
N ASN A 106 -3.43 6.52 -9.73
CA ASN A 106 -4.37 7.59 -10.08
C ASN A 106 -5.69 7.47 -9.29
N ALA A 107 -6.17 6.25 -9.05
CA ALA A 107 -7.32 6.01 -8.19
C ALA A 107 -7.03 6.43 -6.74
N LEU A 108 -5.86 6.05 -6.20
CA LEU A 108 -5.42 6.46 -4.87
C LEU A 108 -5.32 7.98 -4.72
N SER A 109 -4.64 8.65 -5.66
CA SER A 109 -4.48 10.10 -5.67
C SER A 109 -5.83 10.82 -5.84
N GLY A 110 -6.71 10.29 -6.72
CA GLY A 110 -8.06 10.81 -6.90
C GLY A 110 -8.91 10.71 -5.65
N GLY A 111 -8.77 9.61 -4.90
CA GLY A 111 -9.42 9.46 -3.60
C GLY A 111 -8.95 10.48 -2.57
N PHE A 112 -7.66 10.82 -2.52
CA PHE A 112 -7.17 11.90 -1.65
C PHE A 112 -7.77 13.25 -2.04
N ASP A 113 -7.78 13.59 -3.33
CA ASP A 113 -8.35 14.85 -3.82
C ASP A 113 -9.84 14.95 -3.49
N GLN A 114 -10.60 13.85 -3.59
CA GLN A 114 -12.01 13.79 -3.22
C GLN A 114 -12.22 13.98 -1.72
N LEU A 115 -11.45 13.31 -0.87
CA LEU A 115 -11.54 13.41 0.59
C LEU A 115 -11.12 14.79 1.11
N TRP A 116 -10.28 15.50 0.35
CA TRP A 116 -9.80 16.83 0.67
C TRP A 116 -10.57 17.93 -0.05
N GLU A 117 -11.63 17.57 -0.80
CA GLU A 117 -12.52 18.50 -1.54
C GLU A 117 -11.76 19.40 -2.53
N VAL A 118 -10.68 18.86 -3.10
CA VAL A 118 -9.86 19.57 -4.08
C VAL A 118 -10.37 19.25 -5.49
N SER A 119 -10.96 20.22 -6.17
CA SER A 119 -11.45 20.05 -7.54
C SER A 119 -10.39 20.50 -8.55
N HIS A 120 -9.73 19.55 -9.20
CA HIS A 120 -8.88 19.82 -10.35
C HIS A 120 -9.48 19.14 -11.58
N ARG A 121 -10.23 19.93 -12.38
CA ARG A 121 -10.84 19.48 -13.64
C ARG A 121 -9.93 19.90 -14.81
N GLY A 122 -9.66 18.96 -15.74
CA GLY A 122 -8.95 19.22 -16.98
C GLY A 122 -7.73 18.31 -17.22
N LEU A 123 -7.21 18.36 -18.45
CA LEU A 123 -6.07 17.53 -18.90
C LEU A 123 -4.79 17.83 -18.11
N SER A 124 -4.55 19.09 -17.73
CA SER A 124 -3.37 19.49 -16.95
C SER A 124 -3.36 18.86 -15.55
N GLY A 125 -4.51 18.80 -14.88
CA GLY A 125 -4.64 18.14 -13.57
C GLY A 125 -4.42 16.62 -13.66
N TRP A 126 -4.94 15.99 -14.72
CA TRP A 126 -4.74 14.56 -14.95
C TRP A 126 -3.26 14.23 -15.22
N LEU A 127 -2.57 15.02 -16.06
CA LEU A 127 -1.16 14.80 -16.38
C LEU A 127 -0.26 15.00 -15.16
N GLN A 128 -0.53 16.04 -14.35
CA GLN A 128 0.20 16.28 -13.11
C GLN A 128 0.01 15.15 -12.08
N ARG A 129 -1.21 14.61 -11.97
CA ARG A 129 -1.51 13.46 -11.12
C ARG A 129 -0.76 12.21 -11.59
N SER A 130 -0.81 11.90 -12.88
CA SER A 130 -0.13 10.74 -13.46
C SER A 130 1.38 10.80 -13.26
N TRP A 131 2.00 11.97 -13.45
CA TRP A 131 3.43 12.13 -13.18
C TRP A 131 3.79 11.87 -11.72
N ARG A 132 3.02 12.41 -10.78
CA ARG A 132 3.22 12.17 -9.33
C ARG A 132 3.03 10.70 -8.97
N SER A 133 2.06 10.05 -9.59
CA SER A 133 1.84 8.61 -9.45
C SER A 133 3.06 7.81 -9.89
N VAL A 134 3.65 8.15 -11.05
CA VAL A 134 4.87 7.50 -11.56
C VAL A 134 6.04 7.68 -10.58
N VAL A 135 6.27 8.89 -10.09
CA VAL A 135 7.34 9.12 -9.09
C VAL A 135 7.09 8.30 -7.83
N PHE A 136 5.83 8.23 -7.37
CA PHE A 136 5.50 7.47 -6.17
C PHE A 136 5.64 5.95 -6.35
N ILE A 137 5.47 5.43 -7.57
CA ILE A 137 5.77 4.02 -7.90
C ILE A 137 7.22 3.68 -7.55
N PHE A 138 8.18 4.54 -7.91
CA PHE A 138 9.59 4.33 -7.55
C PHE A 138 9.82 4.40 -6.04
N VAL A 139 9.11 5.28 -5.33
CA VAL A 139 9.16 5.36 -3.86
C VAL A 139 8.63 4.08 -3.23
N LEU A 140 7.50 3.58 -3.71
CA LEU A 140 6.94 2.31 -3.24
C LEU A 140 7.87 1.13 -3.56
N GLN A 141 8.48 1.13 -4.76
CA GLN A 141 9.44 0.11 -5.15
C GLN A 141 10.67 0.09 -4.21
N ALA A 142 11.21 1.26 -3.89
CA ALA A 142 12.31 1.38 -2.93
C ALA A 142 11.89 0.90 -1.53
N TYR A 143 10.68 1.23 -1.08
CA TYR A 143 10.13 0.75 0.18
C TYR A 143 10.03 -0.78 0.21
N LEU A 144 9.50 -1.41 -0.84
CA LEU A 144 9.39 -2.87 -0.92
C LEU A 144 10.77 -3.53 -0.85
N ILE A 145 11.77 -3.01 -1.56
CA ILE A 145 13.15 -3.51 -1.50
C ILE A 145 13.73 -3.40 -0.09
N VAL A 146 13.52 -2.27 0.60
CA VAL A 146 14.01 -2.07 1.97
C VAL A 146 13.36 -3.05 2.93
N ILE A 147 12.03 -3.22 2.87
CA ILE A 147 11.32 -4.15 3.76
C ILE A 147 11.77 -5.60 3.51
N MET A 148 11.85 -6.02 2.26
CA MET A 148 12.35 -7.35 1.91
C MET A 148 13.79 -7.57 2.39
N GLY A 149 14.65 -6.55 2.27
CA GLY A 149 16.02 -6.59 2.80
C GLY A 149 16.07 -6.70 4.33
N VAL A 150 15.19 -6.00 5.04
CA VAL A 150 15.09 -6.11 6.51
C VAL A 150 14.64 -7.50 6.93
N ASP A 151 13.61 -8.05 6.28
CA ASP A 151 13.11 -9.40 6.57
C ASP A 151 14.22 -10.46 6.39
N SER A 152 15.07 -10.31 5.37
CA SER A 152 16.20 -11.19 5.15
C SER A 152 17.27 -11.11 6.24
N LEU A 153 17.56 -9.91 6.73
CA LEU A 153 18.50 -9.73 7.84
C LEU A 153 17.96 -10.38 9.13
N VAL A 154 16.64 -10.29 9.36
CA VAL A 154 16.00 -10.98 10.50
C VAL A 154 16.23 -12.49 10.43
N LEU A 155 16.06 -13.07 9.24
CA LEU A 155 16.30 -14.51 9.05
C LEU A 155 17.77 -14.89 9.24
N ALA A 156 18.69 -14.10 8.69
CA ALA A 156 20.12 -14.35 8.80
C ALA A 156 20.65 -14.26 10.24
N TYR A 157 20.00 -13.45 11.09
CA TYR A 157 20.40 -13.19 12.47
C TYR A 157 19.30 -13.58 13.48
N SER A 158 18.54 -14.64 13.20
CA SER A 158 17.39 -15.09 13.99
C SER A 158 17.74 -15.45 15.45
N ASP A 159 18.99 -15.79 15.73
CA ASP A 159 19.47 -16.15 17.08
C ASP A 159 19.63 -14.95 18.02
N ALA A 160 19.58 -13.73 17.52
CA ALA A 160 19.68 -12.52 18.33
C ALA A 160 18.31 -12.13 18.90
N THR A 161 18.16 -12.21 20.22
CA THR A 161 16.90 -11.91 20.96
C THR A 161 16.30 -10.53 20.67
N LEU A 162 17.11 -9.55 20.28
CA LEU A 162 16.68 -8.19 19.98
C LEU A 162 16.32 -7.98 18.49
N MET A 163 16.65 -8.91 17.61
CA MET A 163 16.49 -8.73 16.16
C MET A 163 15.03 -8.52 15.73
N PRO A 164 14.03 -9.26 16.25
CA PRO A 164 12.62 -9.01 15.91
C PRO A 164 12.15 -7.61 16.30
N LEU A 165 12.62 -7.06 17.44
CA LEU A 165 12.26 -5.72 17.89
C LEU A 165 12.88 -4.65 17.00
N VAL A 166 14.13 -4.83 16.60
CA VAL A 166 14.84 -3.93 15.67
C VAL A 166 14.12 -3.91 14.32
N ALA A 167 13.79 -5.08 13.78
CA ALA A 167 13.07 -5.20 12.51
C ALA A 167 11.68 -4.56 12.57
N ALA A 168 10.92 -4.80 13.63
CA ALA A 168 9.61 -4.17 13.84
C ALA A 168 9.72 -2.64 13.88
N SER A 169 10.76 -2.12 14.55
CA SER A 169 11.02 -0.68 14.63
C SER A 169 11.39 -0.08 13.27
N ILE A 170 12.26 -0.73 12.52
CA ILE A 170 12.64 -0.30 11.17
C ILE A 170 11.42 -0.36 10.24
N GLY A 171 10.64 -1.43 10.32
CA GLY A 171 9.41 -1.60 9.54
C GLY A 171 8.38 -0.50 9.83
N LEU A 172 8.18 -0.15 11.11
CA LEU A 172 7.28 0.93 11.51
C LEU A 172 7.76 2.30 10.98
N ILE A 173 9.05 2.58 11.12
CA ILE A 173 9.65 3.84 10.63
C ILE A 173 9.53 3.93 9.11
N ALA A 174 9.89 2.86 8.38
CA ALA A 174 9.81 2.81 6.93
C ALA A 174 8.36 2.97 6.43
N THR A 175 7.40 2.31 7.08
CA THR A 175 5.96 2.43 6.75
C THR A 175 5.43 3.83 7.05
N THR A 176 5.83 4.44 8.17
CA THR A 176 5.47 5.83 8.50
C THR A 176 6.02 6.79 7.46
N TRP A 177 7.26 6.58 7.03
CA TRP A 177 7.89 7.39 5.99
C TRP A 177 7.19 7.24 4.62
N LEU A 178 6.82 6.00 4.25
CA LEU A 178 6.04 5.74 3.05
C LEU A 178 4.70 6.50 3.06
N PHE A 179 3.93 6.41 4.15
CA PHE A 179 2.66 7.13 4.27
C PHE A 179 2.86 8.65 4.28
N TYR A 180 3.91 9.13 4.94
CA TYR A 180 4.25 10.56 4.91
C TYR A 180 4.51 11.04 3.47
N LEU A 181 5.28 10.28 2.70
CA LEU A 181 5.54 10.59 1.29
C LEU A 181 4.26 10.49 0.46
N ALA A 182 3.41 9.48 0.70
CA ALA A 182 2.11 9.35 0.05
C ALA A 182 1.25 10.60 0.24
N TYR A 183 1.04 11.02 1.49
CA TYR A 183 0.23 12.20 1.81
C TYR A 183 0.85 13.53 1.39
N ARG A 184 2.15 13.54 1.15
CA ARG A 184 2.88 14.75 0.74
C ARG A 184 3.00 14.91 -0.77
N PHE A 185 3.19 13.82 -1.52
CA PHE A 185 3.51 13.86 -2.94
C PHE A 185 2.37 13.48 -3.88
N LEU A 186 1.48 12.54 -3.48
CA LEU A 186 0.40 12.11 -4.38
C LEU A 186 -0.65 13.20 -4.62
N PRO A 187 -1.17 13.89 -3.59
CA PRO A 187 -2.23 14.87 -3.78
C PRO A 187 -1.75 16.08 -4.56
N VAL A 188 -2.65 16.66 -5.36
CA VAL A 188 -2.34 17.85 -6.14
C VAL A 188 -2.12 19.06 -5.23
N SER A 189 -2.89 19.17 -4.14
CA SER A 189 -2.75 20.22 -3.13
C SER A 189 -2.28 19.62 -1.81
N PRO A 190 -0.97 19.55 -1.56
CA PRO A 190 -0.46 18.93 -0.36
C PRO A 190 -0.71 19.80 0.89
N HIS A 191 -1.13 19.14 1.95
CA HIS A 191 -1.31 19.71 3.29
C HIS A 191 0.04 20.06 3.97
N SER A 192 -0.03 20.62 5.19
CA SER A 192 1.19 20.98 5.92
C SER A 192 2.06 19.74 6.23
N ARG A 193 3.37 19.94 6.29
CA ARG A 193 4.33 18.86 6.62
C ARG A 193 4.01 18.18 7.96
N ARG A 194 3.60 18.97 8.94
CA ARG A 194 3.29 18.47 10.30
C ARG A 194 2.03 17.61 10.29
N SER A 195 0.98 18.03 9.60
CA SER A 195 -0.26 17.26 9.52
C SER A 195 -0.08 15.97 8.70
N SER A 196 0.67 16.02 7.59
CA SER A 196 1.04 14.83 6.83
C SER A 196 1.81 13.82 7.69
N PHE A 197 2.71 14.27 8.57
CA PHE A 197 3.41 13.39 9.50
C PHE A 197 2.47 12.74 10.53
N TYR A 198 1.53 13.50 11.09
CA TYR A 198 0.57 12.94 12.05
C TYR A 198 -0.36 11.90 11.41
N GLY A 199 -0.89 12.19 10.22
CA GLY A 199 -1.69 11.20 9.48
C GLY A 199 -0.89 9.94 9.16
N ALA A 200 0.39 10.08 8.80
CA ALA A 200 1.27 8.96 8.54
C ALA A 200 1.52 8.10 9.78
N VAL A 201 1.76 8.70 10.95
CA VAL A 201 1.91 7.98 12.22
C VAL A 201 0.64 7.22 12.57
N VAL A 202 -0.52 7.86 12.47
CA VAL A 202 -1.82 7.20 12.74
C VAL A 202 -2.03 6.03 11.78
N ALA A 203 -1.82 6.22 10.48
CA ALA A 203 -1.96 5.16 9.49
C ALA A 203 -1.01 3.99 9.73
N SER A 204 0.26 4.25 10.04
CA SER A 204 1.25 3.20 10.30
C SER A 204 0.94 2.40 11.57
N LEU A 205 0.47 3.05 12.64
CA LEU A 205 0.02 2.37 13.85
C LEU A 205 -1.22 1.51 13.60
N LEU A 206 -2.22 2.04 12.89
CA LEU A 206 -3.41 1.27 12.51
C LEU A 206 -3.06 0.08 11.63
N LEU A 207 -2.10 0.23 10.70
CA LEU A 207 -1.63 -0.87 9.87
C LEU A 207 -0.91 -1.93 10.72
N GLY A 208 -0.12 -1.54 11.72
CA GLY A 208 0.50 -2.45 12.67
C GLY A 208 -0.54 -3.28 13.43
N VAL A 209 -1.59 -2.63 13.94
CA VAL A 209 -2.73 -3.30 14.60
C VAL A 209 -3.44 -4.23 13.62
N ALA A 210 -3.74 -3.78 12.40
CA ALA A 210 -4.39 -4.59 11.39
C ALA A 210 -3.58 -5.84 11.02
N LYS A 211 -2.25 -5.72 10.88
CA LYS A 211 -1.35 -6.87 10.68
C LYS A 211 -1.48 -7.90 11.81
N SER A 212 -1.48 -7.45 13.08
CA SER A 212 -1.61 -8.34 14.24
C SER A 212 -2.97 -9.04 14.27
N LEU A 213 -4.04 -8.31 13.97
CA LEU A 213 -5.40 -8.88 13.94
C LEU A 213 -5.55 -9.94 12.84
N ILE A 214 -5.02 -9.68 11.65
CA ILE A 214 -5.07 -10.65 10.54
C ILE A 214 -4.20 -11.87 10.82
N SER A 215 -3.01 -11.68 11.40
CA SER A 215 -2.17 -12.80 11.81
C SER A 215 -2.91 -13.72 12.81
N LEU A 216 -3.62 -13.14 13.79
CA LEU A 216 -4.45 -13.91 14.73
C LEU A 216 -5.62 -14.59 14.03
N TYR A 217 -6.26 -13.92 13.07
CA TYR A 217 -7.37 -14.47 12.29
C TYR A 217 -6.93 -15.68 11.46
N ILE A 218 -5.81 -15.58 10.76
CA ILE A 218 -5.24 -16.68 9.98
C ILE A 218 -4.81 -17.83 10.89
N ALA A 219 -4.17 -17.55 12.05
CA ALA A 219 -3.75 -18.55 13.01
C ALA A 219 -4.93 -19.33 13.63
N SER A 220 -6.13 -18.70 13.75
CA SER A 220 -7.32 -19.35 14.29
C SER A 220 -7.94 -20.42 13.38
N ALA A 221 -7.42 -20.57 12.14
CA ALA A 221 -7.71 -21.63 11.17
C ALA A 221 -9.20 -21.90 10.86
N ALA A 222 -10.09 -20.95 11.13
CA ALA A 222 -11.51 -21.14 10.93
C ALA A 222 -11.93 -21.02 9.44
N VAL A 223 -11.28 -20.14 8.68
CA VAL A 223 -11.67 -19.83 7.29
C VAL A 223 -10.94 -20.63 6.23
N PRO A 224 -9.62 -20.89 6.31
CA PRO A 224 -8.93 -21.68 5.30
C PRO A 224 -9.47 -23.12 5.16
N LYS A 225 -9.97 -23.70 6.27
CA LYS A 225 -10.51 -25.07 6.28
C LYS A 225 -11.90 -25.19 5.65
N LEU A 226 -12.65 -24.09 5.52
CA LEU A 226 -14.03 -24.12 5.04
C LEU A 226 -14.17 -23.78 3.53
N TYR A 227 -13.21 -23.01 2.97
CA TYR A 227 -13.38 -22.44 1.63
C TYR A 227 -12.20 -22.69 0.68
N ASP A 228 -11.18 -23.45 1.06
CA ASP A 228 -10.02 -23.74 0.20
C ASP A 228 -9.44 -22.48 -0.48
N ALA A 229 -9.16 -22.53 -1.78
CA ALA A 229 -8.65 -21.41 -2.58
C ALA A 229 -9.54 -20.15 -2.53
N ALA A 230 -10.86 -20.30 -2.49
CA ALA A 230 -11.79 -19.17 -2.41
C ALA A 230 -11.67 -18.39 -1.09
N GLY A 231 -11.39 -19.07 0.02
CA GLY A 231 -11.18 -18.44 1.33
C GLY A 231 -9.94 -17.55 1.36
N LEU A 232 -8.87 -17.95 0.68
CA LEU A 232 -7.63 -17.15 0.57
C LEU A 232 -7.87 -15.88 -0.24
N ILE A 233 -8.60 -15.95 -1.35
CA ILE A 233 -8.92 -14.76 -2.16
C ILE A 233 -9.75 -13.76 -1.33
N VAL A 234 -10.75 -14.24 -0.59
CA VAL A 234 -11.57 -13.39 0.28
C VAL A 234 -10.72 -12.76 1.38
N ALA A 235 -9.86 -13.51 2.05
CA ALA A 235 -8.95 -13.00 3.08
C ALA A 235 -8.00 -11.94 2.52
N LEU A 236 -7.45 -12.16 1.32
CA LEU A 236 -6.60 -11.19 0.63
C LEU A 236 -7.37 -9.90 0.30
N LEU A 237 -8.59 -10.01 -0.21
CA LEU A 237 -9.43 -8.83 -0.51
C LEU A 237 -9.79 -8.05 0.75
N ILE A 238 -10.12 -8.72 1.85
CA ILE A 238 -10.37 -8.08 3.16
C ILE A 238 -9.12 -7.37 3.65
N TRP A 239 -7.94 -8.00 3.50
CA TRP A 239 -6.67 -7.38 3.87
C TRP A 239 -6.39 -6.13 3.05
N ILE A 240 -6.47 -6.20 1.73
CA ILE A 240 -6.20 -5.08 0.84
C ILE A 240 -7.21 -3.95 1.09
N TYR A 241 -8.49 -4.27 1.28
CA TYR A 241 -9.52 -3.31 1.66
C TYR A 241 -9.18 -2.61 2.98
N SER A 242 -8.77 -3.36 3.98
CA SER A 242 -8.39 -2.81 5.29
C SER A 242 -7.20 -1.85 5.17
N VAL A 243 -6.19 -2.22 4.39
CA VAL A 243 -5.03 -1.34 4.11
C VAL A 243 -5.48 -0.06 3.39
N ALA A 244 -6.33 -0.19 2.36
CA ALA A 244 -6.86 0.96 1.62
C ALA A 244 -7.69 1.90 2.52
N ALA A 245 -8.54 1.33 3.39
CA ALA A 245 -9.32 2.09 4.36
C ALA A 245 -8.43 2.84 5.36
N ILE A 246 -7.35 2.21 5.84
CA ILE A 246 -6.36 2.84 6.73
C ILE A 246 -5.64 3.99 6.02
N VAL A 247 -5.26 3.81 4.75
CA VAL A 247 -4.62 4.86 3.95
C VAL A 247 -5.53 6.08 3.83
N TYR A 248 -6.80 5.88 3.49
CA TYR A 248 -7.75 6.99 3.39
C TYR A 248 -8.10 7.60 4.74
N PHE A 249 -8.21 6.80 5.80
CA PHE A 249 -8.41 7.33 7.14
C PHE A 249 -7.25 8.23 7.57
N GLY A 250 -6.00 7.82 7.32
CA GLY A 250 -4.82 8.65 7.58
C GLY A 250 -4.84 9.95 6.79
N ALA A 251 -5.27 9.94 5.52
CA ALA A 251 -5.44 11.14 4.71
C ALA A 251 -6.49 12.11 5.31
N ILE A 252 -7.59 11.58 5.84
CA ILE A 252 -8.61 12.39 6.52
C ILE A 252 -8.03 13.00 7.81
N VAL A 253 -7.24 12.24 8.58
CA VAL A 253 -6.55 12.76 9.78
C VAL A 253 -5.62 13.93 9.40
N VAL A 254 -4.91 13.86 8.26
CA VAL A 254 -4.11 14.97 7.74
C VAL A 254 -4.98 16.21 7.53
N HIS A 255 -6.11 16.07 6.87
CA HIS A 255 -7.02 17.17 6.58
C HIS A 255 -7.60 17.78 7.85
N GLU A 256 -8.12 16.97 8.78
CA GLU A 256 -8.69 17.44 10.04
C GLU A 256 -7.63 18.08 10.95
N ALA A 257 -6.38 17.61 10.89
CA ALA A 257 -5.28 18.23 11.63
C ALA A 257 -4.92 19.64 11.08
N ASP A 258 -4.98 19.86 9.78
CA ASP A 258 -4.79 21.17 9.18
C ASP A 258 -5.96 22.12 9.45
N ARG A 259 -7.19 21.60 9.41
CA ARG A 259 -8.40 22.34 9.76
C ARG A 259 -8.37 22.81 11.23
N ALA A 260 -8.01 21.92 12.13
CA ALA A 260 -7.90 22.24 13.56
C ALA A 260 -6.80 23.27 13.88
N ARG A 261 -5.85 23.48 12.96
CA ARG A 261 -4.79 24.51 13.06
C ARG A 261 -5.15 25.82 12.37
N GLY A 262 -6.34 25.92 11.76
CA GLY A 262 -6.76 27.10 11.02
C GLY A 262 -6.01 27.33 9.70
N ILE A 263 -5.29 26.31 9.19
CA ILE A 263 -4.57 26.38 7.91
C ILE A 263 -5.56 26.28 6.76
N ILE A 264 -6.63 25.50 6.95
CA ILE A 264 -7.74 25.36 6.01
C ILE A 264 -8.92 26.14 6.63
N GLY A 265 -9.44 27.14 5.91
CA GLY A 265 -10.55 27.98 6.40
C GLY A 265 -11.81 27.14 6.61
N SER A 266 -12.62 27.51 7.61
CA SER A 266 -13.90 26.88 7.95
C SER A 266 -15.02 27.09 6.90
N ASN A 267 -14.73 27.75 5.80
CA ASN A 267 -15.71 28.24 4.80
C ASN A 267 -15.75 27.44 3.50
N GLN A 268 -15.35 26.18 3.48
CA GLN A 268 -15.80 25.32 2.39
C GLN A 268 -17.15 24.73 2.80
N VAL A 269 -18.19 25.47 2.43
CA VAL A 269 -19.61 25.07 2.54
C VAL A 269 -19.81 23.80 1.69
N PRO A 270 -20.50 22.77 2.20
CA PRO A 270 -20.86 21.62 1.37
C PRO A 270 -21.70 22.11 0.19
N PHE A 271 -21.39 21.62 -0.99
CA PHE A 271 -22.25 21.79 -2.15
C PHE A 271 -23.60 21.14 -1.82
N GLU A 272 -24.69 21.96 -1.87
CA GLU A 272 -26.06 21.51 -1.95
C GLU A 272 -26.32 20.72 -3.24
#